data_15491ef349ba6f0ed1d7f52e180dd647
#
_entry.id   15491ef349ba6f0ed1d7f52e180dd647
#
_cell.length_a   1.000
_cell.length_b   1.000
_cell.length_c   1.000
_cell.angle_alpha   90.00
_cell.angle_beta   90.00
_cell.angle_gamma   90.00
#
_symmetry.space_group_name_H-M   'P 1'
#
loop_
_entity.id
_entity.type
_entity.pdbx_description
1 polymer ?
#
loop_
_entity_poly.entity_id
_entity_poly.type
_entity_poly.pdbx_seq_one_letter_code
_entity_poly.pdbx_strand_id
1 'polypeptide(L)'
;DLFPQSALLESSDYHTTQNSFSFIGVEPMADFSVTKEQIVRRFPDGRQLTDALTEGVDVIEILKDYIASFETETNLTGINGFFGYTAYDAVRYFEAVRIRKKEEKFAEIPDMIYILYRYIIVVDHFKNQMTIVENLPEGQHSHMPELIDVIHNNNMARYGFEALDDTGSPISDEQYMEMVKRGIRHTQRGDV
;
A
#
# COMPACT_ATOMS: atom_id res chain seq x y z
N ASP A 1 -7.97 -14.65 12.07
CA ASP A 1 -8.05 -13.53 11.11
C ASP A 1 -9.06 -13.89 10.03
N LEU A 2 -10.18 -13.15 9.97
CA LEU A 2 -11.22 -13.35 8.95
C LEU A 2 -10.74 -12.89 7.57
N PHE A 3 -9.88 -11.87 7.52
CA PHE A 3 -9.38 -11.27 6.29
C PHE A 3 -7.85 -11.09 6.36
N PRO A 4 -7.08 -12.12 5.98
CA PRO A 4 -5.64 -11.98 5.86
C PRO A 4 -5.29 -11.00 4.73
N GLN A 5 -4.15 -10.30 4.87
CA GLN A 5 -3.66 -9.33 3.88
C GLN A 5 -4.58 -8.12 3.67
N SER A 6 -5.28 -7.67 4.71
CA SER A 6 -5.97 -6.37 4.70
C SER A 6 -4.96 -5.22 4.80
N ALA A 7 -5.38 -4.02 4.36
CA ALA A 7 -4.60 -2.79 4.49
C ALA A 7 -5.40 -1.73 5.24
N LEU A 8 -4.70 -0.93 6.03
CA LEU A 8 -5.22 0.27 6.66
C LEU A 8 -4.34 1.45 6.29
N LEU A 9 -4.94 2.47 5.69
CA LEU A 9 -4.30 3.76 5.40
C LEU A 9 -5.07 4.84 6.15
N GLU A 10 -4.38 5.55 7.04
CA GLU A 10 -4.96 6.62 7.83
C GLU A 10 -4.29 7.95 7.53
N SER A 11 -5.10 8.99 7.37
CA SER A 11 -4.62 10.36 7.39
C SER A 11 -4.64 10.86 8.83
N SER A 12 -3.46 11.20 9.36
CA SER A 12 -3.29 11.74 10.72
C SER A 12 -3.19 13.27 10.73
N ASP A 13 -3.60 13.95 9.66
CA ASP A 13 -3.56 15.41 9.61
C ASP A 13 -4.70 16.02 10.43
N TYR A 14 -4.42 16.21 11.72
CA TYR A 14 -5.34 16.83 12.68
C TYR A 14 -5.49 18.35 12.50
N HIS A 15 -4.74 18.97 11.59
CA HIS A 15 -4.72 20.41 11.40
C HIS A 15 -5.68 20.89 10.30
N THR A 16 -6.11 20.01 9.42
CA THR A 16 -7.09 20.34 8.38
C THR A 16 -8.39 19.61 8.66
N THR A 17 -9.44 20.35 8.93
CA THR A 17 -10.81 19.84 9.19
C THR A 17 -11.44 19.21 7.95
N GLN A 18 -10.80 19.30 6.79
CA GLN A 18 -11.28 18.76 5.52
C GLN A 18 -10.27 17.72 5.00
N ASN A 19 -10.76 16.60 4.47
CA ASN A 19 -9.98 15.50 3.89
C ASN A 19 -9.28 14.56 4.90
N SER A 20 -9.85 14.37 6.08
CA SER A 20 -9.38 13.33 7.01
C SER A 20 -10.12 12.03 6.74
N PHE A 21 -9.47 11.10 6.05
CA PHE A 21 -10.04 9.81 5.67
C PHE A 21 -9.19 8.65 6.20
N SER A 22 -9.87 7.56 6.59
CA SER A 22 -9.23 6.26 6.71
C SER A 22 -9.77 5.33 5.63
N PHE A 23 -8.87 4.57 5.02
CA PHE A 23 -9.19 3.56 4.02
C PHE A 23 -8.79 2.19 4.55
N ILE A 24 -9.73 1.24 4.50
CA ILE A 24 -9.48 -0.15 4.87
C ILE A 24 -9.76 -1.01 3.63
N GLY A 25 -8.71 -1.66 3.12
CA GLY A 25 -8.84 -2.62 2.03
C GLY A 25 -8.95 -4.03 2.59
N VAL A 26 -9.93 -4.78 2.14
CA VAL A 26 -10.24 -6.13 2.60
C VAL A 26 -10.41 -7.06 1.42
N GLU A 27 -9.89 -8.28 1.51
CA GLU A 27 -9.97 -9.31 0.47
C GLU A 27 -9.26 -8.89 -0.84
N PRO A 28 -7.91 -9.04 -0.92
CA PRO A 28 -7.16 -8.78 -2.14
C PRO A 28 -7.68 -9.61 -3.31
N MET A 29 -7.94 -8.98 -4.45
CA MET A 29 -8.43 -9.65 -5.65
C MET A 29 -7.51 -9.52 -6.85
N ALA A 30 -6.65 -8.52 -6.87
CA ALA A 30 -5.65 -8.29 -7.91
C ALA A 30 -4.47 -7.54 -7.33
N ASP A 31 -3.27 -7.77 -7.85
CA ASP A 31 -2.08 -7.02 -7.42
C ASP A 31 -1.04 -6.88 -8.53
N PHE A 32 -0.30 -5.78 -8.44
CA PHE A 32 0.89 -5.49 -9.19
C PHE A 32 2.06 -5.40 -8.22
N SER A 33 3.11 -6.19 -8.41
CA SER A 33 4.29 -6.12 -7.56
C SER A 33 5.58 -6.16 -8.38
N VAL A 34 6.57 -5.39 -7.92
CA VAL A 34 7.90 -5.31 -8.52
C VAL A 34 8.92 -5.69 -7.47
N THR A 35 9.72 -6.69 -7.77
CA THR A 35 10.90 -7.07 -7.01
C THR A 35 12.15 -6.73 -7.83
N LYS A 36 13.34 -7.08 -7.31
CA LYS A 36 14.60 -6.87 -8.03
C LYS A 36 14.73 -7.67 -9.33
N GLU A 37 13.97 -8.76 -9.45
CA GLU A 37 14.14 -9.74 -10.52
C GLU A 37 12.94 -9.80 -11.46
N GLN A 38 11.76 -9.41 -11.00
CA GLN A 38 10.53 -9.63 -11.74
C GLN A 38 9.41 -8.65 -11.40
N ILE A 39 8.52 -8.51 -12.37
CA ILE A 39 7.23 -7.85 -12.24
C ILE A 39 6.15 -8.93 -12.25
N VAL A 40 5.30 -8.94 -11.22
CA VAL A 40 4.18 -9.88 -11.13
C VAL A 40 2.88 -9.10 -11.19
N ARG A 41 1.95 -9.58 -12.01
CA ARG A 41 0.60 -9.05 -12.17
C ARG A 41 -0.40 -10.17 -11.93
N ARG A 42 -1.26 -10.04 -10.92
CA ARG A 42 -2.34 -10.98 -10.64
C ARG A 42 -3.68 -10.33 -10.95
N PHE A 43 -4.60 -11.11 -11.49
CA PHE A 43 -5.92 -10.66 -11.94
C PHE A 43 -7.04 -11.34 -11.14
N PRO A 44 -8.26 -10.75 -11.10
CA PRO A 44 -9.39 -11.29 -10.34
C PRO A 44 -9.86 -12.68 -10.82
N ASP A 45 -9.54 -13.05 -12.04
CA ASP A 45 -9.86 -14.36 -12.62
C ASP A 45 -8.82 -15.45 -12.28
N GLY A 46 -7.83 -15.12 -11.44
CA GLY A 46 -6.75 -16.02 -11.05
C GLY A 46 -5.57 -16.09 -12.02
N ARG A 47 -5.62 -15.40 -13.16
CA ARG A 47 -4.46 -15.30 -14.05
C ARG A 47 -3.30 -14.59 -13.35
N GLN A 48 -2.09 -15.07 -13.62
CA GLN A 48 -0.85 -14.40 -13.21
C GLN A 48 0.06 -14.25 -14.42
N LEU A 49 0.60 -13.05 -14.61
CA LEU A 49 1.65 -12.75 -15.57
C LEU A 49 2.92 -12.39 -14.80
N THR A 50 4.04 -12.89 -15.27
CA THR A 50 5.35 -12.61 -14.66
C THR A 50 6.33 -12.24 -15.76
N ASP A 51 6.91 -11.05 -15.66
CA ASP A 51 7.92 -10.55 -16.58
C ASP A 51 9.25 -10.44 -15.83
N ALA A 52 10.34 -10.88 -16.47
CA ALA A 52 11.66 -10.67 -15.90
C ALA A 52 12.05 -9.19 -15.96
N LEU A 53 12.52 -8.65 -14.85
CA LEU A 53 12.98 -7.26 -14.77
C LEU A 53 14.41 -7.16 -15.30
N THR A 54 14.54 -6.93 -16.61
CA THR A 54 15.82 -6.77 -17.32
C THR A 54 16.05 -5.32 -17.69
N GLU A 55 17.28 -4.99 -18.12
CA GLU A 55 17.61 -3.65 -18.58
C GLU A 55 16.73 -3.25 -19.78
N GLY A 56 16.15 -2.06 -19.73
CA GLY A 56 15.26 -1.53 -20.76
C GLY A 56 13.77 -1.85 -20.59
N VAL A 57 13.40 -2.60 -19.56
CA VAL A 57 11.98 -2.82 -19.21
C VAL A 57 11.39 -1.55 -18.61
N ASP A 58 10.33 -1.04 -19.22
CA ASP A 58 9.58 0.11 -18.72
C ASP A 58 8.50 -0.36 -17.71
N VAL A 59 8.88 -0.33 -16.42
CA VAL A 59 8.01 -0.72 -15.31
C VAL A 59 6.75 0.15 -15.25
N ILE A 60 6.89 1.43 -15.62
CA ILE A 60 5.80 2.41 -15.50
C ILE A 60 4.77 2.18 -16.58
N GLU A 61 5.21 1.88 -17.80
CA GLU A 61 4.29 1.56 -18.89
C GLU A 61 3.51 0.27 -18.58
N ILE A 62 4.20 -0.76 -18.06
CA ILE A 62 3.55 -2.01 -17.65
C ILE A 62 2.53 -1.77 -16.52
N LEU A 63 2.83 -0.89 -15.55
CA LEU A 63 1.90 -0.52 -14.50
C LEU A 63 0.68 0.22 -15.05
N LYS A 64 0.88 1.18 -15.98
CA LYS A 64 -0.22 1.91 -16.62
C LYS A 64 -1.13 0.97 -17.41
N ASP A 65 -0.56 0.07 -18.20
CA ASP A 65 -1.31 -0.91 -18.96
C ASP A 65 -2.09 -1.85 -18.05
N TYR A 66 -1.47 -2.26 -16.93
CA TYR A 66 -2.14 -3.08 -15.93
C TYR A 66 -3.34 -2.36 -15.31
N ILE A 67 -3.17 -1.12 -14.86
CA ILE A 67 -4.27 -0.32 -14.29
C ILE A 67 -5.36 -0.07 -15.35
N ALA A 68 -4.98 0.25 -16.59
CA ALA A 68 -5.92 0.49 -17.68
C ALA A 68 -6.72 -0.75 -18.11
N SER A 69 -6.25 -1.95 -17.74
CA SER A 69 -6.99 -3.20 -18.01
C SER A 69 -8.20 -3.42 -17.10
N PHE A 70 -8.39 -2.58 -16.08
CA PHE A 70 -9.55 -2.63 -15.19
C PHE A 70 -10.55 -1.55 -15.57
N GLU A 71 -11.72 -1.98 -16.03
CA GLU A 71 -12.85 -1.08 -16.32
C GLU A 71 -13.85 -1.13 -15.16
N THR A 72 -14.44 0.00 -14.82
CA THR A 72 -15.47 0.11 -13.79
C THR A 72 -16.68 0.81 -14.33
N GLU A 73 -17.87 0.31 -14.03
CA GLU A 73 -19.14 0.93 -14.44
C GLU A 73 -19.44 2.24 -13.71
N THR A 74 -18.90 2.39 -12.51
CA THR A 74 -19.16 3.54 -11.63
C THR A 74 -17.90 4.34 -11.41
N ASN A 75 -17.99 5.66 -11.62
CA ASN A 75 -16.88 6.56 -11.28
C ASN A 75 -16.85 6.82 -9.77
N LEU A 76 -15.94 6.14 -9.09
CA LEU A 76 -15.68 6.28 -7.65
C LEU A 76 -14.30 6.90 -7.39
N THR A 77 -13.91 7.87 -8.23
CA THR A 77 -12.62 8.56 -8.11
C THR A 77 -12.43 9.13 -6.71
N GLY A 78 -11.29 8.84 -6.12
CA GLY A 78 -10.91 9.29 -4.77
C GLY A 78 -11.36 8.37 -3.62
N ILE A 79 -12.20 7.36 -3.88
CA ILE A 79 -12.60 6.38 -2.86
C ILE A 79 -12.37 4.92 -3.28
N ASN A 80 -12.06 4.66 -4.54
CA ASN A 80 -11.73 3.35 -5.08
C ASN A 80 -10.46 3.40 -5.92
N GLY A 81 -9.70 2.31 -5.93
CA GLY A 81 -8.47 2.17 -6.72
C GLY A 81 -7.53 1.12 -6.15
N PHE A 82 -6.27 1.22 -6.58
CA PHE A 82 -5.19 0.38 -6.08
C PHE A 82 -4.53 1.02 -4.87
N PHE A 83 -4.31 0.24 -3.82
CA PHE A 83 -3.69 0.65 -2.58
C PHE A 83 -2.36 -0.06 -2.39
N GLY A 84 -1.34 0.69 -1.98
CA GLY A 84 -0.04 0.09 -1.80
C GLY A 84 1.05 1.11 -1.56
N TYR A 85 2.28 0.77 -1.93
CA TYR A 85 3.43 1.65 -1.77
C TYR A 85 4.43 1.50 -2.90
N THR A 86 5.23 2.55 -3.05
CA THR A 86 6.47 2.57 -3.83
C THR A 86 7.62 2.86 -2.87
N ALA A 87 8.58 1.95 -2.80
CA ALA A 87 9.78 2.14 -1.99
C ALA A 87 10.64 3.27 -2.56
N TYR A 88 11.46 3.89 -1.71
CA TYR A 88 12.36 4.97 -2.13
C TYR A 88 13.27 4.57 -3.30
N ASP A 89 13.81 3.35 -3.26
CA ASP A 89 14.72 2.85 -4.28
C ASP A 89 14.06 2.59 -5.63
N ALA A 90 12.73 2.54 -5.68
CA ALA A 90 11.96 2.42 -6.93
C ALA A 90 12.06 3.67 -7.82
N VAL A 91 12.60 4.80 -7.31
CA VAL A 91 12.88 6.00 -8.13
C VAL A 91 13.72 5.68 -9.37
N ARG A 92 14.53 4.63 -9.34
CA ARG A 92 15.30 4.13 -10.49
C ARG A 92 14.44 3.66 -11.68
N TYR A 93 13.16 3.39 -11.46
CA TYR A 93 12.21 3.03 -12.51
C TYR A 93 11.58 4.26 -13.18
N PHE A 94 11.70 5.44 -12.56
CA PHE A 94 11.13 6.69 -13.04
C PHE A 94 12.20 7.65 -13.59
N GLU A 95 13.41 7.59 -13.03
CA GLU A 95 14.46 8.56 -13.27
C GLU A 95 15.81 7.89 -13.51
N ALA A 96 16.67 8.55 -14.30
CA ALA A 96 18.02 8.09 -14.58
C ALA A 96 18.97 8.34 -13.38
N VAL A 97 18.66 7.79 -12.21
CA VAL A 97 19.45 7.92 -10.99
C VAL A 97 20.17 6.62 -10.65
N ARG A 98 21.37 6.75 -10.09
CA ARG A 98 22.13 5.61 -9.56
C ARG A 98 21.98 5.56 -8.05
N ILE A 99 21.23 4.57 -7.56
CA ILE A 99 21.13 4.28 -6.14
C ILE A 99 22.20 3.26 -5.77
N ARG A 100 22.92 3.53 -4.68
CA ARG A 100 23.89 2.57 -4.15
C ARG A 100 23.14 1.37 -3.59
N LYS A 101 23.42 0.19 -4.13
CA LYS A 101 22.88 -1.07 -3.58
C LYS A 101 23.42 -1.23 -2.17
N LYS A 102 22.55 -1.28 -1.16
CA LYS A 102 22.87 -1.83 0.14
C LYS A 102 22.65 -3.34 0.09
N GLU A 103 23.53 -4.10 0.74
CA GLU A 103 23.26 -5.51 1.02
C GLU A 103 22.05 -5.58 1.95
N GLU A 104 20.95 -6.10 1.46
CA GLU A 104 19.75 -6.28 2.26
C GLU A 104 19.88 -7.54 3.10
N LYS A 105 19.80 -7.37 4.40
CA LYS A 105 19.79 -8.47 5.38
C LYS A 105 18.37 -8.99 5.68
N PHE A 106 17.36 -8.38 5.09
CA PHE A 106 15.95 -8.66 5.39
C PHE A 106 15.22 -9.25 4.18
N ALA A 107 14.10 -9.93 4.47
CA ALA A 107 13.24 -10.53 3.48
C ALA A 107 12.95 -9.60 2.30
N GLU A 108 12.75 -10.18 1.15
CA GLU A 108 12.50 -9.48 -0.10
C GLU A 108 11.20 -8.65 -0.03
N ILE A 109 11.35 -7.42 0.42
CA ILE A 109 10.28 -6.43 0.36
C ILE A 109 10.20 -5.95 -1.09
N PRO A 110 9.03 -6.02 -1.77
CA PRO A 110 8.88 -5.50 -3.12
C PRO A 110 9.25 -4.01 -3.19
N ASP A 111 9.87 -3.60 -4.29
CA ASP A 111 10.14 -2.18 -4.57
C ASP A 111 8.83 -1.41 -4.78
N MET A 112 7.83 -2.09 -5.33
CA MET A 112 6.47 -1.56 -5.52
C MET A 112 5.46 -2.67 -5.28
N ILE A 113 4.35 -2.34 -4.64
CA ILE A 113 3.17 -3.19 -4.55
C ILE A 113 1.92 -2.34 -4.56
N TYR A 114 0.97 -2.69 -5.42
CA TYR A 114 -0.34 -2.08 -5.53
C TYR A 114 -1.40 -3.16 -5.60
N ILE A 115 -2.37 -3.11 -4.70
CA ILE A 115 -3.39 -4.14 -4.51
C ILE A 115 -4.77 -3.53 -4.77
N LEU A 116 -5.58 -4.20 -5.57
CA LEU A 116 -7.00 -3.95 -5.69
C LEU A 116 -7.73 -4.88 -4.71
N TYR A 117 -8.50 -4.29 -3.82
CA TYR A 117 -9.29 -5.03 -2.84
C TYR A 117 -10.74 -5.19 -3.31
N ARG A 118 -11.35 -6.30 -2.93
CA ARG A 118 -12.77 -6.52 -3.18
C ARG A 118 -13.61 -5.51 -2.43
N TYR A 119 -13.30 -5.29 -1.17
CA TYR A 119 -13.99 -4.29 -0.35
C TYR A 119 -13.05 -3.18 0.06
N ILE A 120 -13.53 -1.96 -0.09
CA ILE A 120 -12.87 -0.76 0.39
C ILE A 120 -13.85 -0.05 1.33
N ILE A 121 -13.46 0.05 2.60
CA ILE A 121 -14.22 0.78 3.61
C ILE A 121 -13.54 2.13 3.79
N VAL A 122 -14.28 3.20 3.53
CA VAL A 122 -13.80 4.58 3.65
C VAL A 122 -14.53 5.24 4.81
N VAL A 123 -13.75 5.76 5.76
CA VAL A 123 -14.27 6.53 6.88
C VAL A 123 -13.89 7.99 6.69
N ASP A 124 -14.89 8.84 6.48
CA ASP A 124 -14.76 10.31 6.47
C ASP A 124 -14.91 10.80 7.93
N HIS A 125 -13.80 11.13 8.55
CA HIS A 125 -13.77 11.54 9.95
C HIS A 125 -14.41 12.91 10.19
N PHE A 126 -14.44 13.76 9.17
CA PHE A 126 -15.07 15.07 9.27
C PHE A 126 -16.59 14.98 9.23
N LYS A 127 -17.13 14.14 8.34
CA LYS A 127 -18.58 13.96 8.19
C LYS A 127 -19.14 12.86 9.09
N ASN A 128 -18.27 12.10 9.79
CA ASN A 128 -18.66 10.90 10.51
C ASN A 128 -19.46 9.90 9.64
N GLN A 129 -19.00 9.72 8.40
CA GLN A 129 -19.61 8.84 7.43
C GLN A 129 -18.69 7.67 7.11
N MET A 130 -19.29 6.48 6.98
CA MET A 130 -18.61 5.29 6.47
C MET A 130 -19.26 4.91 5.14
N THR A 131 -18.42 4.71 4.13
CA THR A 131 -18.82 4.24 2.81
C THR A 131 -18.14 2.90 2.55
N ILE A 132 -18.88 1.91 2.08
CA ILE A 132 -18.33 0.61 1.68
C ILE A 132 -18.51 0.48 0.18
N VAL A 133 -17.40 0.20 -0.51
CA VAL A 133 -17.36 -0.07 -1.95
C VAL A 133 -17.02 -1.54 -2.15
N GLU A 134 -17.76 -2.24 -2.98
CA GLU A 134 -17.42 -3.58 -3.45
C GLU A 134 -17.00 -3.52 -4.92
N ASN A 135 -15.80 -4.00 -5.21
CA ASN A 135 -15.34 -4.31 -6.56
C ASN A 135 -15.82 -5.72 -6.89
N LEU A 136 -16.90 -5.81 -7.66
CA LEU A 136 -17.53 -7.08 -7.98
C LEU A 136 -17.24 -7.45 -9.44
N PRO A 137 -16.42 -8.49 -9.72
CA PRO A 137 -16.20 -8.96 -11.07
C PRO A 137 -17.50 -9.47 -11.72
N GLU A 138 -17.61 -9.29 -13.04
CA GLU A 138 -18.75 -9.75 -13.78
C GLU A 138 -19.05 -11.24 -13.54
N GLY A 139 -20.31 -11.58 -13.31
CA GLY A 139 -20.77 -12.94 -13.05
C GLY A 139 -20.54 -13.46 -11.61
N GLN A 140 -19.93 -12.68 -10.74
CA GLN A 140 -19.80 -13.03 -9.32
C GLN A 140 -20.98 -12.50 -8.50
N HIS A 141 -21.21 -13.12 -7.34
CA HIS A 141 -22.23 -12.69 -6.38
C HIS A 141 -21.62 -11.77 -5.32
N SER A 142 -22.40 -10.78 -4.90
CA SER A 142 -22.03 -9.90 -3.79
C SER A 142 -22.13 -10.64 -2.46
N HIS A 143 -21.12 -10.45 -1.60
CA HIS A 143 -21.10 -10.86 -0.20
C HIS A 143 -21.09 -9.65 0.73
N MET A 144 -21.58 -8.50 0.25
CA MET A 144 -21.69 -7.26 1.04
C MET A 144 -22.50 -7.44 2.34
N PRO A 145 -23.63 -8.19 2.34
CA PRO A 145 -24.38 -8.42 3.58
C PRO A 145 -23.55 -9.08 4.67
N GLU A 146 -22.74 -10.08 4.31
CA GLU A 146 -21.88 -10.80 5.26
C GLU A 146 -20.80 -9.88 5.84
N LEU A 147 -20.20 -9.00 5.02
CA LEU A 147 -19.23 -8.00 5.48
C LEU A 147 -19.91 -7.02 6.46
N ILE A 148 -21.11 -6.55 6.14
CA ILE A 148 -21.89 -5.65 7.02
C ILE A 148 -22.19 -6.32 8.35
N ASP A 149 -22.57 -7.58 8.34
CA ASP A 149 -22.82 -8.36 9.56
C ASP A 149 -21.55 -8.49 10.42
N VAL A 150 -20.38 -8.71 9.79
CA VAL A 150 -19.09 -8.75 10.51
C VAL A 150 -18.78 -7.40 11.15
N ILE A 151 -19.02 -6.29 10.45
CA ILE A 151 -18.80 -4.93 10.99
C ILE A 151 -19.73 -4.63 12.18
N HIS A 152 -20.99 -5.06 12.12
CA HIS A 152 -21.96 -4.86 13.19
C HIS A 152 -21.75 -5.81 14.38
N ASN A 153 -21.23 -7.01 14.14
CA ASN A 153 -20.92 -7.96 15.19
C ASN A 153 -19.64 -7.55 15.93
N ASN A 154 -19.79 -6.82 17.03
CA ASN A 154 -18.70 -6.40 17.91
C ASN A 154 -17.99 -7.57 18.62
N ASN A 155 -18.04 -8.77 18.09
CA ASN A 155 -17.43 -9.97 18.66
C ASN A 155 -15.94 -10.03 18.34
N MET A 156 -15.21 -9.00 18.71
CA MET A 156 -13.76 -8.93 18.53
C MET A 156 -13.07 -9.80 19.57
N ALA A 157 -12.32 -10.79 19.11
CA ALA A 157 -11.39 -11.52 19.96
C ALA A 157 -10.37 -10.53 20.55
N ARG A 158 -10.35 -10.40 21.86
CA ARG A 158 -9.34 -9.60 22.56
C ARG A 158 -8.16 -10.50 22.89
N TYR A 159 -7.05 -10.29 22.20
CA TYR A 159 -5.79 -10.93 22.53
C TYR A 159 -4.99 -10.01 23.45
N GLY A 160 -4.45 -10.57 24.54
CA GLY A 160 -3.46 -9.88 25.34
C GLY A 160 -2.20 -9.69 24.47
N PHE A 161 -1.69 -8.46 24.40
CA PHE A 161 -0.40 -8.18 23.78
C PHE A 161 0.61 -7.91 24.89
N GLU A 162 1.72 -8.63 24.85
CA GLU A 162 2.86 -8.41 25.74
C GLU A 162 4.13 -8.35 24.87
N ALA A 163 4.88 -7.26 25.00
CA ALA A 163 6.18 -7.14 24.34
C ALA A 163 7.19 -8.02 25.09
N LEU A 164 7.76 -8.99 24.39
CA LEU A 164 8.70 -9.95 25.01
C LEU A 164 10.12 -9.40 25.11
N ASP A 165 10.52 -8.48 24.24
CA ASP A 165 11.87 -7.92 24.18
C ASP A 165 11.84 -6.43 23.81
N ASP A 166 12.86 -5.68 24.29
CA ASP A 166 13.15 -4.34 23.80
C ASP A 166 13.63 -4.41 22.35
N THR A 167 12.99 -3.64 21.48
CA THR A 167 13.43 -3.47 20.09
C THR A 167 14.73 -2.69 20.07
N GLY A 168 15.84 -3.38 19.91
CA GLY A 168 17.14 -2.74 19.72
C GLY A 168 17.19 -1.97 18.40
N SER A 169 17.75 -0.77 18.43
CA SER A 169 18.07 -0.03 17.21
C SER A 169 19.49 -0.41 16.74
N PRO A 170 19.72 -0.63 15.41
CA PRO A 170 21.06 -0.84 14.87
C PRO A 170 21.92 0.44 14.87
N ILE A 171 21.34 1.59 15.24
CA ILE A 171 21.96 2.91 15.26
C ILE A 171 21.82 3.46 16.67
N SER A 172 22.93 3.95 17.29
CA SER A 172 22.86 4.59 18.61
C SER A 172 22.22 5.98 18.51
N ASP A 173 21.73 6.48 19.65
CA ASP A 173 21.11 7.81 19.73
C ASP A 173 22.08 8.92 19.27
N GLU A 174 23.37 8.80 19.62
CA GLU A 174 24.41 9.75 19.21
C GLU A 174 24.60 9.73 17.68
N GLN A 175 24.64 8.54 17.09
CA GLN A 175 24.73 8.38 15.63
C GLN A 175 23.50 8.97 14.93
N TYR A 176 22.32 8.73 15.46
CA TYR A 176 21.09 9.31 14.92
C TYR A 176 21.09 10.84 15.01
N MET A 177 21.45 11.40 16.17
CA MET A 177 21.56 12.86 16.34
C MET A 177 22.57 13.49 15.37
N GLU A 178 23.70 12.84 15.10
CA GLU A 178 24.67 13.37 14.13
C GLU A 178 24.15 13.29 12.69
N MET A 179 23.38 12.25 12.34
CA MET A 179 22.70 12.15 11.04
C MET A 179 21.70 13.29 10.86
N VAL A 180 20.89 13.58 11.88
CA VAL A 180 19.92 14.71 11.87
C VAL A 180 20.65 16.06 11.72
N LYS A 181 21.70 16.32 12.50
CA LYS A 181 22.49 17.57 12.37
C LYS A 181 23.09 17.73 10.96
N ARG A 182 23.54 16.63 10.35
CA ARG A 182 24.06 16.65 8.99
C ARG A 182 22.94 16.97 7.98
N GLY A 183 21.77 16.36 8.13
CA GLY A 183 20.59 16.65 7.32
C GLY A 183 20.19 18.14 7.39
N ILE A 184 20.12 18.71 8.60
CA ILE A 184 19.82 20.14 8.81
C ILE A 184 20.84 21.03 8.09
N ARG A 185 22.14 20.70 8.15
CA ARG A 185 23.18 21.48 7.44
C ARG A 185 22.97 21.47 5.91
N HIS A 186 22.57 20.32 5.33
CA HIS A 186 22.26 20.23 3.90
C HIS A 186 21.04 21.05 3.53
N THR A 187 19.97 20.96 4.32
CA THR A 187 18.76 21.79 4.11
C THR A 187 19.07 23.28 4.16
N GLN A 188 19.88 23.73 5.16
CA GLN A 188 20.27 25.15 5.29
C GLN A 188 21.15 25.65 4.15
N ARG A 189 21.86 24.78 3.45
CA ARG A 189 22.65 25.11 2.25
C ARG A 189 21.85 25.14 0.96
N GLY A 190 20.60 24.67 0.99
CA GLY A 190 19.80 24.50 -0.21
C GLY A 190 20.25 23.31 -1.09
N ASP A 191 20.86 22.29 -0.47
CA ASP A 191 21.27 21.07 -1.18
C ASP A 191 20.08 20.11 -1.42
N VAL A 192 18.94 20.38 -0.78
CA VAL A 192 17.66 19.66 -0.86
C VAL A 192 16.50 20.65 -0.74
#